data_f694de2f867086c9b0c8a8b29bd40bc9
#
_entry.id   f694de2f867086c9b0c8a8b29bd40bc9
#
_cell.length_a   1.000
_cell.length_b   1.000
_cell.length_c   1.000
_cell.angle_alpha   90.00
_cell.angle_beta   90.00
_cell.angle_gamma   90.00
#
_symmetry.space_group_name_H-M   'P 1'
#
loop_
_entity.id
_entity.type
_entity.pdbx_description
1 polymer ?
#
loop_
_entity_poly.entity_id
_entity_poly.type
_entity_poly.pdbx_seq_one_letter_code
_entity_poly.pdbx_strand_id
1 'polypeptide(L)'
;LSRSDFNGTFPVTPTGDDYKLTQAEIKILEDRNPNNPNTYEMPNLEVPEEDADLMLYDLFEKNEDGTLALDENGRPYVLYDNPKWESLLNKVSLDKAKEMMNRAVFHTIEIPEIDKPRTYETDGPAGIVNFMFTSEYYGCAAYCSETLVGMTFNQELAEEWGETVGEESLWGDITTVNGEVVTKAPYSGWYAPGVNIHRSPFGGRNFESYSEDPVHTGKMAAAEIRGTRRKGMYTFMKHFALNEQETHRSINGDIS
;
A
#
# COMPACT_ATOMS: atom_id res chain seq x y z
N LEU A 1 -1.31 -13.83 24.00
CA LEU A 1 -1.06 -14.45 25.32
C LEU A 1 -1.98 -13.81 26.35
N SER A 2 -3.01 -14.53 26.80
CA SER A 2 -3.90 -14.05 27.85
C SER A 2 -3.25 -14.25 29.22
N ARG A 3 -3.24 -13.21 30.07
CA ARG A 3 -2.82 -13.35 31.47
C ARG A 3 -3.74 -14.24 32.30
N SER A 4 -4.94 -14.51 31.81
CA SER A 4 -5.88 -15.43 32.46
C SER A 4 -5.49 -16.89 32.29
N ASP A 5 -4.52 -17.19 31.43
CA ASP A 5 -4.18 -18.53 31.04
C ASP A 5 -2.69 -18.83 31.21
N PHE A 6 -2.18 -18.59 32.44
CA PHE A 6 -0.81 -19.01 32.79
C PHE A 6 -0.62 -20.53 32.83
N ASN A 7 -1.68 -21.31 32.58
CA ASN A 7 -1.62 -22.76 32.46
C ASN A 7 -1.41 -23.22 31.02
N GLY A 8 -1.39 -22.30 30.05
CA GLY A 8 -1.10 -22.60 28.66
C GLY A 8 0.38 -22.99 28.48
N THR A 9 0.61 -23.95 27.64
CA THR A 9 1.97 -24.23 27.13
C THR A 9 2.39 -23.11 26.19
N PHE A 10 3.63 -22.66 26.30
CA PHE A 10 4.20 -21.80 25.26
C PHE A 10 4.09 -22.49 23.90
N PRO A 11 3.90 -21.73 22.81
CA PRO A 11 3.93 -22.30 21.49
C PRO A 11 5.20 -23.14 21.33
N VAL A 12 5.03 -24.40 21.02
CA VAL A 12 6.16 -25.28 20.66
C VAL A 12 6.56 -24.87 19.25
N THR A 13 7.84 -24.92 18.95
CA THR A 13 8.31 -24.76 17.58
C THR A 13 7.57 -25.75 16.68
N PRO A 14 6.85 -25.29 15.65
CA PRO A 14 6.14 -26.18 14.75
C PRO A 14 7.10 -27.20 14.13
N THR A 15 6.64 -28.41 13.98
CA THR A 15 7.36 -29.48 13.28
C THR A 15 6.95 -29.53 11.81
N GLY A 16 7.67 -30.25 10.99
CA GLY A 16 7.32 -30.42 9.58
C GLY A 16 5.92 -31.01 9.36
N ASP A 17 5.31 -31.64 10.38
CA ASP A 17 3.96 -32.16 10.30
C ASP A 17 2.90 -31.09 10.56
N ASP A 18 3.22 -30.07 11.34
CA ASP A 18 2.33 -28.94 11.62
C ASP A 18 2.16 -28.02 10.39
N TYR A 19 3.07 -28.09 9.43
CA TYR A 19 3.01 -27.37 8.15
C TYR A 19 2.30 -28.13 7.03
N LYS A 20 1.84 -29.34 7.29
CA LYS A 20 1.11 -30.12 6.31
C LYS A 20 -0.35 -29.71 6.28
N LEU A 21 -0.82 -29.34 5.11
CA LEU A 21 -2.24 -29.08 4.91
C LEU A 21 -3.05 -30.36 5.16
N THR A 22 -4.15 -30.23 5.83
CA THR A 22 -5.14 -31.29 5.97
C THR A 22 -5.80 -31.58 4.61
N GLN A 23 -6.36 -32.77 4.43
CA GLN A 23 -7.10 -33.09 3.21
C GLN A 23 -8.27 -32.14 2.95
N ALA A 24 -8.87 -31.59 4.00
CA ALA A 24 -9.94 -30.59 3.88
C ALA A 24 -9.42 -29.27 3.32
N GLU A 25 -8.25 -28.80 3.79
CA GLU A 25 -7.60 -27.60 3.28
C GLU A 25 -7.09 -27.78 1.86
N ILE A 26 -6.49 -28.93 1.54
CA ILE A 26 -6.09 -29.30 0.17
C ILE A 26 -7.29 -29.23 -0.76
N LYS A 27 -8.43 -29.78 -0.34
CA LYS A 27 -9.64 -29.74 -1.14
C LYS A 27 -10.15 -28.31 -1.38
N ILE A 28 -10.09 -27.44 -0.39
CA ILE A 28 -10.46 -26.02 -0.56
C ILE A 28 -9.55 -25.33 -1.59
N LEU A 29 -8.25 -25.63 -1.55
CA LEU A 29 -7.29 -25.08 -2.53
C LEU A 29 -7.53 -25.63 -3.93
N GLU A 30 -7.82 -26.94 -4.05
CA GLU A 30 -8.16 -27.55 -5.32
C GLU A 30 -9.46 -27.01 -5.91
N ASP A 31 -10.49 -26.84 -5.09
CA ASP A 31 -11.79 -26.28 -5.51
C ASP A 31 -11.67 -24.80 -5.93
N ARG A 32 -10.66 -24.07 -5.43
CA ARG A 32 -10.36 -22.67 -5.77
C ARG A 32 -9.24 -22.52 -6.80
N ASN A 33 -8.67 -23.61 -7.28
CA ASN A 33 -7.60 -23.56 -8.27
C ASN A 33 -8.14 -22.98 -9.59
N PRO A 34 -7.60 -21.83 -10.05
CA PRO A 34 -8.05 -21.19 -11.29
C PRO A 34 -7.77 -22.05 -12.54
N ASN A 35 -6.92 -23.06 -12.43
CA ASN A 35 -6.67 -24.03 -13.49
C ASN A 35 -7.66 -25.20 -13.46
N ASN A 36 -8.58 -25.23 -12.50
CA ASN A 36 -9.66 -26.22 -12.51
C ASN A 36 -10.71 -25.80 -13.55
N PRO A 37 -10.82 -26.50 -14.68
CA PRO A 37 -11.67 -26.08 -15.81
C PRO A 37 -13.15 -26.00 -15.48
N ASN A 38 -13.56 -26.50 -14.31
CA ASN A 38 -14.96 -26.58 -13.92
C ASN A 38 -15.43 -25.39 -13.05
N THR A 39 -14.55 -24.40 -12.74
CA THR A 39 -14.87 -23.36 -11.75
C THR A 39 -14.67 -21.94 -12.23
N TYR A 40 -14.24 -21.74 -13.48
CA TYR A 40 -13.93 -20.37 -13.93
C TYR A 40 -14.47 -20.12 -15.34
N GLU A 41 -15.50 -19.29 -15.42
CA GLU A 41 -15.82 -18.60 -16.66
C GLU A 41 -14.95 -17.36 -16.76
N MET A 42 -14.20 -17.25 -17.85
CA MET A 42 -13.43 -16.03 -18.12
C MET A 42 -14.42 -14.87 -18.29
N PRO A 43 -14.21 -13.73 -17.65
CA PRO A 43 -15.06 -12.57 -17.86
C PRO A 43 -15.03 -12.15 -19.32
N ASN A 44 -16.18 -11.73 -19.82
CA ASN A 44 -16.25 -11.11 -21.14
C ASN A 44 -15.67 -9.69 -21.03
N LEU A 45 -14.52 -9.46 -21.66
CA LEU A 45 -13.80 -8.19 -21.66
C LEU A 45 -14.19 -7.36 -22.90
N GLU A 46 -15.48 -7.19 -23.15
CA GLU A 46 -15.95 -6.34 -24.24
C GLU A 46 -15.84 -4.86 -23.85
N VAL A 47 -15.31 -4.08 -24.78
CA VAL A 47 -15.28 -2.62 -24.71
C VAL A 47 -16.26 -2.08 -25.73
N PRO A 48 -17.25 -1.30 -25.35
CA PRO A 48 -18.17 -0.64 -26.30
C PRO A 48 -17.40 0.20 -27.32
N GLU A 49 -17.89 0.25 -28.58
CA GLU A 49 -17.21 0.99 -29.65
C GLU A 49 -17.03 2.48 -29.29
N GLU A 50 -18.01 3.07 -28.61
CA GLU A 50 -17.95 4.45 -28.11
C GLU A 50 -16.89 4.72 -27.05
N ASP A 51 -16.41 3.65 -26.37
CA ASP A 51 -15.37 3.72 -25.34
C ASP A 51 -14.00 3.21 -25.83
N ALA A 52 -13.86 2.92 -27.12
CA ALA A 52 -12.63 2.38 -27.68
C ALA A 52 -11.41 3.28 -27.42
N ASP A 53 -11.58 4.58 -27.50
CA ASP A 53 -10.51 5.58 -27.28
C ASP A 53 -10.45 6.09 -25.84
N LEU A 54 -11.27 5.54 -24.91
CA LEU A 54 -11.34 5.98 -23.52
C LEU A 54 -9.99 5.79 -22.82
N MET A 55 -9.51 6.83 -22.14
CA MET A 55 -8.28 6.84 -21.35
C MET A 55 -8.57 7.17 -19.89
N LEU A 56 -7.64 6.87 -19.00
CA LEU A 56 -7.80 7.12 -17.56
C LEU A 56 -8.11 8.60 -17.26
N TYR A 57 -7.53 9.52 -18.01
CA TYR A 57 -7.73 10.95 -17.86
C TYR A 57 -9.17 11.38 -18.21
N ASP A 58 -9.88 10.62 -19.03
CA ASP A 58 -11.26 10.93 -19.44
C ASP A 58 -12.28 10.67 -18.33
N LEU A 59 -11.89 9.90 -17.31
CA LEU A 59 -12.72 9.62 -16.14
C LEU A 59 -12.73 10.77 -15.12
N PHE A 60 -11.81 11.73 -15.24
CA PHE A 60 -11.82 12.89 -14.35
C PHE A 60 -13.09 13.72 -14.52
N GLU A 61 -13.66 14.10 -13.38
CA GLU A 61 -14.82 14.98 -13.35
C GLU A 61 -14.48 16.34 -13.95
N LYS A 62 -15.42 16.90 -14.72
CA LYS A 62 -15.27 18.17 -15.43
C LYS A 62 -16.40 19.13 -15.09
N ASN A 63 -16.07 20.39 -15.00
CA ASN A 63 -17.04 21.49 -14.90
C ASN A 63 -17.80 21.68 -16.24
N GLU A 64 -18.86 22.48 -16.24
CA GLU A 64 -19.64 22.80 -17.43
C GLU A 64 -18.81 23.47 -18.57
N ASP A 65 -17.73 24.15 -18.20
CA ASP A 65 -16.80 24.78 -19.14
C ASP A 65 -15.70 23.82 -19.65
N GLY A 66 -15.72 22.55 -19.24
CA GLY A 66 -14.76 21.52 -19.64
C GLY A 66 -13.47 21.52 -18.84
N THR A 67 -13.29 22.42 -17.88
CA THR A 67 -12.13 22.36 -16.96
C THR A 67 -12.31 21.22 -15.96
N LEU A 68 -11.20 20.74 -15.38
CA LEU A 68 -11.25 19.69 -14.36
C LEU A 68 -11.97 20.20 -13.10
N ALA A 69 -12.92 19.43 -12.62
CA ALA A 69 -13.51 19.64 -11.32
C ALA A 69 -12.49 19.28 -10.22
N LEU A 70 -12.49 20.04 -9.15
CA LEU A 70 -11.55 19.86 -8.04
C LEU A 70 -12.29 19.41 -6.78
N ASP A 71 -11.67 18.51 -6.01
CA ASP A 71 -12.15 18.11 -4.71
C ASP A 71 -11.96 19.21 -3.66
N GLU A 72 -12.33 18.96 -2.41
CA GLU A 72 -12.16 19.89 -1.28
C GLU A 72 -10.70 20.30 -1.00
N ASN A 73 -9.74 19.54 -1.54
CA ASN A 73 -8.30 19.78 -1.41
C ASN A 73 -7.70 20.45 -2.67
N GLY A 74 -8.57 20.86 -3.62
CA GLY A 74 -8.14 21.51 -4.86
C GLY A 74 -7.51 20.57 -5.89
N ARG A 75 -7.86 19.27 -5.89
CA ARG A 75 -7.31 18.26 -6.80
C ARG A 75 -8.36 17.69 -7.75
N PRO A 76 -7.99 17.42 -9.01
CA PRO A 76 -8.83 16.64 -9.89
C PRO A 76 -9.19 15.28 -9.29
N TYR A 77 -10.40 14.83 -9.48
CA TYR A 77 -10.88 13.57 -8.94
C TYR A 77 -11.70 12.77 -9.94
N VAL A 78 -11.85 11.50 -9.66
CA VAL A 78 -12.70 10.56 -10.40
C VAL A 78 -13.73 9.99 -9.43
N LEU A 79 -14.98 9.89 -9.85
CA LEU A 79 -16.01 9.23 -9.04
C LEU A 79 -15.75 7.73 -8.99
N TYR A 80 -15.87 7.16 -7.78
CA TYR A 80 -15.68 5.73 -7.58
C TYR A 80 -16.69 4.89 -8.37
N ASP A 81 -17.90 5.39 -8.52
CA ASP A 81 -19.02 4.76 -9.22
C ASP A 81 -19.19 5.26 -10.67
N ASN A 82 -18.15 5.88 -11.25
CA ASN A 82 -18.19 6.29 -12.65
C ASN A 82 -18.45 5.06 -13.54
N PRO A 83 -19.54 5.08 -14.35
CA PRO A 83 -19.95 3.90 -15.14
C PRO A 83 -18.93 3.48 -16.20
N LYS A 84 -17.98 4.33 -16.55
CA LYS A 84 -16.93 4.04 -17.53
C LYS A 84 -15.75 3.26 -16.97
N TRP A 85 -15.69 3.03 -15.65
CA TRP A 85 -14.63 2.22 -15.07
C TRP A 85 -14.56 0.83 -15.68
N GLU A 86 -15.70 0.20 -15.91
CA GLU A 86 -15.73 -1.15 -16.46
C GLU A 86 -15.18 -1.19 -17.89
N SER A 87 -15.60 -0.25 -18.74
CA SER A 87 -15.08 -0.10 -20.10
C SER A 87 -13.56 0.11 -20.10
N LEU A 88 -13.07 1.00 -19.21
CA LEU A 88 -11.63 1.27 -19.10
C LEU A 88 -10.86 0.05 -18.65
N LEU A 89 -11.33 -0.67 -17.63
CA LEU A 89 -10.69 -1.86 -17.10
C LEU A 89 -10.67 -3.00 -18.11
N ASN A 90 -11.73 -3.14 -18.92
CA ASN A 90 -11.81 -4.14 -19.96
C ASN A 90 -10.80 -3.92 -21.12
N LYS A 91 -10.23 -2.72 -21.26
CA LYS A 91 -9.12 -2.46 -22.17
C LYS A 91 -7.80 -3.09 -21.71
N VAL A 92 -7.67 -3.38 -20.42
CA VAL A 92 -6.46 -4.01 -19.87
C VAL A 92 -6.48 -5.49 -20.19
N SER A 93 -5.58 -5.92 -21.07
CA SER A 93 -5.49 -7.33 -21.44
C SER A 93 -5.15 -8.23 -20.24
N LEU A 94 -5.57 -9.48 -20.29
CA LEU A 94 -5.24 -10.46 -19.25
C LEU A 94 -3.73 -10.61 -19.06
N ASP A 95 -2.95 -10.54 -20.13
CA ASP A 95 -1.49 -10.63 -20.03
C ASP A 95 -0.89 -9.39 -19.34
N LYS A 96 -1.45 -8.21 -19.60
CA LYS A 96 -1.05 -6.99 -18.89
C LYS A 96 -1.44 -7.08 -17.40
N ALA A 97 -2.62 -7.59 -17.08
CA ALA A 97 -3.03 -7.82 -15.69
C ALA A 97 -2.09 -8.81 -14.96
N LYS A 98 -1.70 -9.90 -15.61
CA LYS A 98 -0.68 -10.83 -15.09
C LYS A 98 0.68 -10.15 -14.90
N GLU A 99 1.10 -9.32 -15.84
CA GLU A 99 2.34 -8.54 -15.73
C GLU A 99 2.29 -7.61 -14.52
N MET A 100 1.17 -6.91 -14.29
CA MET A 100 0.96 -6.08 -13.10
C MET A 100 1.18 -6.88 -11.81
N MET A 101 0.58 -8.06 -11.70
CA MET A 101 0.71 -8.92 -10.51
C MET A 101 2.14 -9.42 -10.30
N ASN A 102 2.85 -9.74 -11.36
CA ASN A 102 4.19 -10.33 -11.28
C ASN A 102 5.32 -9.31 -11.12
N ARG A 103 5.10 -8.08 -11.51
CA ARG A 103 6.14 -7.02 -11.56
C ARG A 103 5.86 -5.83 -10.64
N ALA A 104 4.80 -5.89 -9.85
CA ALA A 104 4.41 -4.84 -8.94
C ALA A 104 5.11 -4.97 -7.57
N VAL A 105 6.42 -4.78 -7.53
CA VAL A 105 7.19 -4.71 -6.28
C VAL A 105 7.75 -3.31 -6.13
N PHE A 106 7.24 -2.54 -5.16
CA PHE A 106 7.59 -1.12 -4.94
C PHE A 106 7.38 -0.21 -6.15
N HIS A 107 6.52 -0.62 -7.07
CA HIS A 107 6.06 0.17 -8.19
C HIS A 107 4.82 -0.45 -8.82
N THR A 108 4.08 0.33 -9.60
CA THR A 108 3.10 -0.21 -10.55
C THR A 108 3.63 -0.04 -11.97
N ILE A 109 3.36 -1.00 -12.84
CA ILE A 109 3.74 -0.89 -14.24
C ILE A 109 2.91 0.15 -14.98
N GLU A 110 3.43 0.64 -16.08
CA GLU A 110 2.63 1.41 -17.04
C GLU A 110 1.63 0.52 -17.78
N ILE A 111 0.49 1.09 -18.11
CA ILE A 111 -0.55 0.46 -18.92
C ILE A 111 -0.92 1.43 -20.04
N PRO A 112 -0.20 1.37 -21.17
CA PRO A 112 -0.39 2.32 -22.27
C PRO A 112 -1.80 2.29 -22.87
N GLU A 113 -2.47 1.14 -22.81
CA GLU A 113 -3.83 0.94 -23.32
C GLU A 113 -4.87 1.86 -22.68
N ILE A 114 -4.57 2.40 -21.51
CA ILE A 114 -5.42 3.31 -20.75
C ILE A 114 -4.69 4.58 -20.31
N ASP A 115 -3.51 4.82 -20.84
CA ASP A 115 -2.62 5.94 -20.47
C ASP A 115 -2.29 6.01 -18.97
N LYS A 116 -2.17 4.84 -18.32
CA LYS A 116 -1.74 4.78 -16.92
C LYS A 116 -0.23 4.81 -16.86
N PRO A 117 0.37 5.83 -16.21
CA PRO A 117 1.81 5.89 -16.07
C PRO A 117 2.34 4.83 -15.09
N ARG A 118 3.63 4.55 -15.16
CA ARG A 118 4.34 3.84 -14.11
C ARG A 118 4.37 4.70 -12.85
N THR A 119 4.17 4.07 -11.69
CA THR A 119 4.32 4.73 -10.39
C THR A 119 5.42 4.06 -9.58
N TYR A 120 6.02 4.80 -8.67
CA TYR A 120 7.02 4.30 -7.73
C TYR A 120 6.49 4.41 -6.31
N GLU A 121 6.86 3.46 -5.50
CA GLU A 121 6.41 3.33 -4.12
C GLU A 121 7.62 3.22 -3.20
N THR A 122 7.48 3.70 -1.99
CA THR A 122 8.53 3.69 -0.99
C THR A 122 8.04 3.09 0.32
N ASP A 123 8.96 2.63 1.13
CA ASP A 123 8.67 2.11 2.47
C ASP A 123 9.09 3.13 3.55
N GLY A 124 8.86 2.78 4.78
CA GLY A 124 9.32 3.48 5.96
C GLY A 124 8.26 4.30 6.69
N PRO A 125 7.65 3.75 7.77
CA PRO A 125 6.67 4.48 8.57
C PRO A 125 7.20 5.73 9.26
N ALA A 126 8.51 5.90 9.37
CA ALA A 126 9.15 7.10 9.91
C ALA A 126 9.66 8.06 8.81
N GLY A 127 9.06 8.02 7.62
CA GLY A 127 9.44 8.83 6.46
C GLY A 127 9.81 7.99 5.25
N ILE A 128 10.24 8.64 4.19
CA ILE A 128 10.59 7.97 2.94
C ILE A 128 11.91 7.25 3.08
N VAL A 129 11.90 5.92 2.90
CA VAL A 129 13.10 5.07 2.92
C VAL A 129 13.13 4.22 1.67
N ASN A 130 14.19 4.35 0.89
CA ASN A 130 14.39 3.53 -0.29
C ASN A 130 15.60 2.61 -0.11
N PHE A 131 15.37 1.43 0.45
CA PHE A 131 16.42 0.42 0.67
C PHE A 131 16.48 -0.65 -0.43
N MET A 132 15.47 -0.68 -1.32
CA MET A 132 15.33 -1.77 -2.29
C MET A 132 16.02 -1.52 -3.63
N PHE A 133 16.13 -0.26 -4.06
CA PHE A 133 16.50 0.04 -5.45
C PHE A 133 17.81 0.80 -5.61
N THR A 134 18.38 1.32 -4.56
CA THR A 134 19.68 1.99 -4.62
C THR A 134 20.45 1.86 -3.33
N SER A 135 21.78 1.83 -3.44
CA SER A 135 22.70 2.02 -2.32
C SER A 135 22.87 3.49 -1.93
N GLU A 136 22.20 4.39 -2.62
CA GLU A 136 22.29 5.83 -2.41
C GLU A 136 21.24 6.27 -1.40
N TYR A 137 21.66 7.04 -0.44
CA TYR A 137 20.80 7.68 0.55
C TYR A 137 20.12 8.88 -0.13
N TYR A 138 18.80 8.83 -0.21
CA TYR A 138 18.02 9.98 -0.66
C TYR A 138 17.83 10.93 0.51
N GLY A 139 18.26 12.12 0.46
CA GLY A 139 18.24 13.12 1.53
C GLY A 139 16.86 13.46 2.13
N CYS A 140 15.97 12.47 2.22
CA CYS A 140 14.65 12.60 2.85
C CYS A 140 14.78 12.79 4.37
N ALA A 141 13.80 13.47 4.97
CA ALA A 141 13.76 13.66 6.41
C ALA A 141 13.53 12.33 7.13
N ALA A 142 14.28 12.12 8.20
CA ALA A 142 14.01 11.06 9.17
C ALA A 142 13.11 11.64 10.25
N TYR A 143 11.85 11.24 10.23
CA TYR A 143 10.86 11.64 11.22
C TYR A 143 10.96 10.79 12.49
N CYS A 144 10.18 11.13 13.49
CA CYS A 144 10.06 10.30 14.68
C CYS A 144 9.25 9.03 14.40
N SER A 145 9.25 8.10 15.36
CA SER A 145 8.43 6.90 15.26
C SER A 145 6.93 7.20 15.34
N GLU A 146 6.10 6.38 14.72
CA GLU A 146 4.64 6.47 14.84
C GLU A 146 4.17 6.39 16.29
N THR A 147 4.84 5.57 17.12
CA THR A 147 4.56 5.50 18.56
C THR A 147 4.67 6.87 19.23
N LEU A 148 5.70 7.65 18.88
CA LEU A 148 5.88 8.99 19.47
C LEU A 148 4.77 9.94 19.02
N VAL A 149 4.37 9.89 17.77
CA VAL A 149 3.22 10.65 17.26
C VAL A 149 1.94 10.23 17.97
N GLY A 150 1.73 8.92 18.16
CA GLY A 150 0.61 8.37 18.91
C GLY A 150 0.54 8.89 20.35
N MET A 151 1.67 9.00 21.04
CA MET A 151 1.75 9.52 22.40
C MET A 151 1.30 10.98 22.53
N THR A 152 1.26 11.74 21.47
CA THR A 152 0.79 13.14 21.48
C THR A 152 -0.74 13.23 21.59
N PHE A 153 -1.49 12.21 21.21
CA PHE A 153 -2.95 12.23 21.07
C PHE A 153 -3.45 13.36 20.13
N ASN A 154 -2.58 13.89 19.30
CA ASN A 154 -2.87 15.02 18.44
C ASN A 154 -3.03 14.58 16.98
N GLN A 155 -4.28 14.49 16.53
CA GLN A 155 -4.61 14.11 15.15
C GLN A 155 -4.19 15.17 14.13
N GLU A 156 -4.22 16.46 14.50
CA GLU A 156 -3.79 17.53 13.61
C GLU A 156 -2.28 17.42 13.32
N LEU A 157 -1.48 17.10 14.33
CA LEU A 157 -0.05 16.85 14.15
C LEU A 157 0.22 15.62 13.26
N ALA A 158 -0.56 14.55 13.43
CA ALA A 158 -0.43 13.37 12.58
C ALA A 158 -0.79 13.67 11.11
N GLU A 159 -1.79 14.52 10.91
CA GLU A 159 -2.18 14.97 9.57
C GLU A 159 -1.12 15.87 8.93
N GLU A 160 -0.55 16.83 9.69
CA GLU A 160 0.56 17.68 9.25
C GLU A 160 1.80 16.84 8.90
N TRP A 161 2.10 15.83 9.71
CA TRP A 161 3.18 14.90 9.40
C TRP A 161 2.95 14.17 8.08
N GLY A 162 1.76 13.63 7.87
CA GLY A 162 1.37 13.01 6.60
C GLY A 162 1.51 13.97 5.41
N GLU A 163 1.12 15.24 5.57
CA GLU A 163 1.31 16.26 4.54
C GLU A 163 2.78 16.49 4.23
N THR A 164 3.63 16.53 5.24
CA THR A 164 5.06 16.77 5.07
C THR A 164 5.73 15.63 4.30
N VAL A 165 5.41 14.37 4.64
CA VAL A 165 5.89 13.20 3.88
C VAL A 165 5.37 13.22 2.45
N GLY A 166 4.10 13.55 2.25
CA GLY A 166 3.51 13.69 0.93
C GLY A 166 4.17 14.80 0.11
N GLU A 167 4.54 15.92 0.72
CA GLU A 167 5.29 17.01 0.05
C GLU A 167 6.67 16.54 -0.42
N GLU A 168 7.42 15.84 0.43
CA GLU A 168 8.71 15.25 0.03
C GLU A 168 8.54 14.30 -1.16
N SER A 169 7.47 13.51 -1.18
CA SER A 169 7.21 12.57 -2.26
C SER A 169 6.95 13.24 -3.60
N LEU A 170 6.30 14.40 -3.61
CA LEU A 170 6.03 15.17 -4.83
C LEU A 170 7.31 15.67 -5.50
N TRP A 171 8.27 16.10 -4.72
CA TRP A 171 9.54 16.65 -5.23
C TRP A 171 10.54 15.54 -5.56
N GLY A 172 10.39 14.36 -4.96
CA GLY A 172 11.36 13.28 -5.11
C GLY A 172 12.74 13.66 -4.60
N ASP A 173 13.74 12.96 -5.06
CA ASP A 173 15.14 13.26 -4.77
C ASP A 173 15.70 14.21 -5.82
N ILE A 174 16.15 15.38 -5.37
CA ILE A 174 16.84 16.36 -6.21
C ILE A 174 18.34 16.16 -6.01
N THR A 175 19.00 15.65 -7.04
CA THR A 175 20.45 15.46 -7.04
C THR A 175 21.11 16.25 -8.16
N THR A 176 22.40 16.54 -8.02
CA THR A 176 23.18 17.20 -9.05
C THR A 176 24.15 16.21 -9.67
N VAL A 177 23.98 15.93 -10.94
CA VAL A 177 24.87 15.06 -11.72
C VAL A 177 25.57 15.91 -12.77
N ASN A 178 26.90 15.95 -12.74
CA ASN A 178 27.73 16.75 -13.70
C ASN A 178 27.35 18.24 -13.77
N GLY A 179 26.85 18.81 -12.65
CA GLY A 179 26.46 20.22 -12.60
C GLY A 179 25.01 20.50 -13.05
N GLU A 180 24.28 19.50 -13.49
CA GLU A 180 22.85 19.59 -13.83
C GLU A 180 22.00 19.04 -12.70
N VAL A 181 20.91 19.76 -12.39
CA VAL A 181 19.92 19.28 -11.42
C VAL A 181 19.10 18.17 -12.06
N VAL A 182 19.18 16.99 -11.48
CA VAL A 182 18.42 15.82 -11.92
C VAL A 182 17.41 15.50 -10.82
N THR A 183 16.15 15.51 -11.18
CA THR A 183 15.06 15.06 -10.29
C THR A 183 14.82 13.59 -10.59
N LYS A 184 15.00 12.72 -9.59
CA LYS A 184 14.53 11.35 -9.67
C LYS A 184 13.01 11.35 -9.57
N ALA A 185 12.36 10.36 -10.17
CA ALA A 185 10.90 10.28 -10.16
C ALA A 185 10.35 10.35 -8.74
N PRO A 186 9.37 11.22 -8.49
CA PRO A 186 8.71 11.31 -7.19
C PRO A 186 8.01 9.99 -6.86
N TYR A 187 7.82 9.73 -5.57
CA TYR A 187 7.07 8.58 -5.12
C TYR A 187 5.57 8.87 -5.15
N SER A 188 4.81 7.92 -5.67
CA SER A 188 3.35 8.03 -5.72
C SER A 188 2.65 7.26 -4.61
N GLY A 189 3.35 6.31 -4.01
CA GLY A 189 2.81 5.45 -2.97
C GLY A 189 3.77 5.24 -1.79
N TRP A 190 3.19 5.01 -0.61
CA TRP A 190 3.92 4.86 0.64
C TRP A 190 3.40 3.67 1.44
N TYR A 191 4.30 2.74 1.82
CA TYR A 191 3.99 1.58 2.66
C TYR A 191 3.95 2.00 4.15
N ALA A 192 2.97 2.80 4.47
CA ALA A 192 2.63 3.31 5.80
C ALA A 192 1.14 3.75 5.80
N PRO A 193 0.54 4.05 6.96
CA PRO A 193 1.05 3.86 8.31
C PRO A 193 1.06 2.41 8.76
N GLY A 194 1.83 2.11 9.80
CA GLY A 194 1.72 0.88 10.57
C GLY A 194 0.53 0.96 11.53
N VAL A 195 -0.37 -0.02 11.47
CA VAL A 195 -1.59 -0.05 12.29
C VAL A 195 -1.71 -1.31 13.13
N ASN A 196 -0.61 -2.02 13.31
CA ASN A 196 -0.56 -3.14 14.24
C ASN A 196 -0.75 -2.62 15.68
N ILE A 197 -1.41 -3.41 16.50
CA ILE A 197 -1.63 -3.08 17.91
C ILE A 197 -0.44 -3.57 18.71
N HIS A 198 0.07 -2.76 19.63
CA HIS A 198 1.15 -3.16 20.53
C HIS A 198 0.66 -4.20 21.54
N ARG A 199 0.64 -5.47 21.17
CA ARG A 199 0.21 -6.58 22.01
C ARG A 199 1.28 -7.01 23.02
N SER A 200 2.54 -6.78 22.67
CA SER A 200 3.66 -7.19 23.47
C SER A 200 4.79 -6.16 23.34
N PRO A 201 5.50 -5.84 24.43
CA PRO A 201 6.69 -4.99 24.35
C PRO A 201 7.85 -5.64 23.57
N PHE A 202 7.77 -6.94 23.33
CA PHE A 202 8.77 -7.70 22.58
C PHE A 202 8.46 -7.78 21.07
N GLY A 203 7.44 -7.11 20.59
CA GLY A 203 7.21 -6.95 19.16
C GLY A 203 8.34 -6.13 18.54
N GLY A 204 9.13 -6.72 17.66
CA GLY A 204 10.36 -6.09 17.14
C GLY A 204 10.16 -4.84 16.31
N ARG A 205 8.91 -4.55 15.89
CA ARG A 205 8.54 -3.41 15.05
C ARG A 205 7.44 -2.53 15.67
N ASN A 206 7.35 -2.50 16.99
CA ASN A 206 6.37 -1.67 17.70
C ASN A 206 6.52 -0.16 17.35
N PHE A 207 7.74 0.28 17.03
CA PHE A 207 8.02 1.67 16.67
C PHE A 207 7.34 2.11 15.35
N GLU A 208 6.89 1.16 14.54
CA GLU A 208 6.16 1.41 13.30
C GLU A 208 4.63 1.45 13.50
N SER A 209 4.15 1.56 14.71
CA SER A 209 2.72 1.58 15.03
C SER A 209 2.43 2.51 16.20
N TYR A 210 1.22 3.06 16.25
CA TYR A 210 0.87 4.17 17.15
C TYR A 210 0.69 3.75 18.61
N SER A 211 -0.05 2.67 18.89
CA SER A 211 -0.41 2.31 20.25
C SER A 211 -0.95 0.88 20.41
N GLU A 212 -1.28 0.53 21.65
CA GLU A 212 -1.99 -0.69 22.01
C GLU A 212 -3.52 -0.57 21.87
N ASP A 213 -4.04 0.65 21.70
CA ASP A 213 -5.47 0.93 21.56
C ASP A 213 -5.86 0.99 20.08
N PRO A 214 -6.75 0.10 19.59
CA PRO A 214 -7.14 0.09 18.19
C PRO A 214 -7.91 1.33 17.75
N VAL A 215 -8.68 1.97 18.65
CA VAL A 215 -9.44 3.17 18.32
C VAL A 215 -8.50 4.36 18.16
N HIS A 216 -7.54 4.49 19.08
CA HIS A 216 -6.53 5.53 19.00
C HIS A 216 -5.65 5.36 17.76
N THR A 217 -5.12 4.16 17.53
CA THR A 217 -4.35 3.81 16.33
C THR A 217 -5.11 4.16 15.05
N GLY A 218 -6.38 3.77 14.96
CA GLY A 218 -7.20 4.05 13.78
C GLY A 218 -7.41 5.55 13.52
N LYS A 219 -7.58 6.36 14.58
CA LYS A 219 -7.75 7.82 14.45
C LYS A 219 -6.46 8.51 14.01
N MET A 220 -5.33 8.13 14.58
CA MET A 220 -4.02 8.70 14.22
C MET A 220 -3.65 8.33 12.78
N ALA A 221 -3.79 7.06 12.43
CA ALA A 221 -3.54 6.57 11.08
C ALA A 221 -4.43 7.26 10.03
N ALA A 222 -5.71 7.41 10.32
CA ALA A 222 -6.62 8.11 9.41
C ALA A 222 -6.24 9.57 9.19
N ALA A 223 -5.73 10.25 10.22
CA ALA A 223 -5.24 11.61 10.11
C ALA A 223 -4.00 11.69 9.21
N GLU A 224 -3.01 10.84 9.45
CA GLU A 224 -1.80 10.76 8.61
C GLU A 224 -2.13 10.46 7.15
N ILE A 225 -3.01 9.48 6.89
CA ILE A 225 -3.47 9.15 5.54
C ILE A 225 -4.13 10.35 4.85
N ARG A 226 -4.95 11.11 5.56
CA ARG A 226 -5.56 12.34 5.00
C ARG A 226 -4.50 13.34 4.58
N GLY A 227 -3.52 13.59 5.45
CA GLY A 227 -2.41 14.50 5.16
C GLY A 227 -1.62 14.08 3.92
N THR A 228 -1.22 12.81 3.86
CA THR A 228 -0.48 12.25 2.73
C THR A 228 -1.27 12.36 1.42
N ARG A 229 -2.56 12.04 1.47
CA ARG A 229 -3.45 12.13 0.31
C ARG A 229 -3.68 13.56 -0.18
N ARG A 230 -3.61 14.56 0.68
CA ARG A 230 -3.68 15.97 0.25
C ARG A 230 -2.57 16.35 -0.73
N LYS A 231 -1.46 15.65 -0.67
CA LYS A 231 -0.33 15.83 -1.60
C LYS A 231 -0.36 14.87 -2.79
N GLY A 232 -1.38 14.01 -2.89
CA GLY A 232 -1.55 13.08 -3.99
C GLY A 232 -0.84 11.74 -3.83
N MET A 233 -0.17 11.50 -2.71
CA MET A 233 0.47 10.22 -2.40
C MET A 233 -0.55 9.24 -1.82
N TYR A 234 -0.68 8.05 -2.40
CA TYR A 234 -1.51 6.98 -1.83
C TYR A 234 -0.73 6.16 -0.81
N THR A 235 -1.45 5.56 0.13
CA THR A 235 -0.86 4.84 1.25
C THR A 235 -1.25 3.37 1.24
N PHE A 236 -0.33 2.53 1.70
CA PHE A 236 -0.57 1.12 1.95
C PHE A 236 -0.52 0.87 3.46
N MET A 237 -1.68 0.99 4.08
CA MET A 237 -1.83 0.71 5.50
C MET A 237 -1.37 -0.72 5.81
N LYS A 238 -0.45 -0.89 6.75
CA LYS A 238 0.19 -2.17 7.05
C LYS A 238 0.18 -2.50 8.55
N HIS A 239 0.31 -3.75 8.95
CA HIS A 239 0.41 -4.94 8.11
C HIS A 239 -0.91 -5.69 8.25
N PHE A 240 -1.63 -5.87 7.21
CA PHE A 240 -2.85 -6.66 7.25
C PHE A 240 -2.51 -8.14 6.99
N ALA A 241 -2.58 -9.01 8.03
CA ALA A 241 -2.88 -8.67 9.41
C ALA A 241 -1.96 -9.47 10.35
N LEU A 242 -1.97 -9.11 11.66
CA LEU A 242 -1.34 -9.91 12.72
C LEU A 242 0.20 -9.94 12.70
N ASN A 243 0.83 -8.85 12.26
CA ASN A 243 2.29 -8.73 12.29
C ASN A 243 2.79 -8.08 13.59
N GLU A 244 2.47 -8.67 14.73
CA GLU A 244 2.89 -8.19 16.05
C GLU A 244 4.15 -8.88 16.57
N GLN A 245 4.73 -9.81 15.83
CA GLN A 245 5.91 -10.57 16.23
C GLN A 245 6.97 -10.59 15.13
N GLU A 246 8.23 -10.39 15.51
CA GLU A 246 9.38 -10.50 14.61
C GLU A 246 10.30 -11.69 14.97
N THR A 247 10.09 -12.32 16.13
CA THR A 247 10.86 -13.49 16.54
C THR A 247 10.70 -14.62 15.53
N HIS A 248 11.80 -15.19 15.08
CA HIS A 248 11.84 -16.24 14.05
C HIS A 248 11.39 -15.82 12.64
N ARG A 249 11.22 -14.52 12.38
CA ARG A 249 11.06 -14.01 11.04
C ARG A 249 12.41 -14.04 10.32
N SER A 250 12.72 -15.16 9.91
CA SER A 250 13.74 -15.66 9.03
C SER A 250 14.93 -14.81 8.57
N ILE A 251 16.04 -15.04 9.08
CA ILE A 251 17.30 -15.02 8.31
C ILE A 251 17.61 -16.43 7.75
N ASN A 252 16.97 -17.48 8.25
CA ASN A 252 17.24 -18.88 7.94
C ASN A 252 16.04 -19.66 7.40
N GLY A 253 15.01 -19.00 6.90
CA GLY A 253 13.82 -19.68 6.37
C GLY A 253 12.76 -20.04 7.41
N ASP A 254 12.93 -19.65 8.66
CA ASP A 254 11.91 -19.82 9.69
C ASP A 254 10.83 -18.75 9.51
N ILE A 255 9.63 -19.15 9.17
CA ILE A 255 8.46 -18.30 9.10
C ILE A 255 7.73 -18.39 10.44
N SER A 256 7.50 -17.28 11.08
CA SER A 256 6.67 -17.20 12.30
C SER A 256 5.18 -17.29 11.96
#